data_eb999cc5477474488751005d1dfa3b52
#
_entry.id   eb999cc5477474488751005d1dfa3b52
#
_cell.length_a   1.000
_cell.length_b   1.000
_cell.length_c   1.000
_cell.angle_alpha   90.00
_cell.angle_beta   90.00
_cell.angle_gamma   90.00
#
_symmetry.space_group_name_H-M   'P 1'
#
loop_
_entity.id
_entity.type
_entity.pdbx_description
1 polymer ?
#
loop_
_entity_poly.entity_id
_entity_poly.type
_entity_poly.pdbx_seq_one_letter_code
_entity_poly.pdbx_strand_id
1 'polypeptide(L)'
;MCASLRLIASSLVVLFFLFQCQQKKLKVKQKEVHQEKHDISLPQSPLDNGDGFWVIAHRGVSGSYPENTLSAFQAAIDIRAEMVELDVSISKDGIPVVVHDRTVDRTTDFEGDVQSFSLEDLKKMEVGAWFSEEFRGEEFPTLKNSLELMKDKLAVNIEIKTEAVSDETQGGVVDKALQIVTDLDMSSSVIFSSFDYRVMEQLNVLDPKMAKALLYEASQSAELLPSELVQKYKIDIFNCSYKQLSVKWINDLQKHKIPYFVYTVNESELMKELIEKGVSGIFTDFPQELIYIVENM
;
A
#
# COMPACT_ATOMS: atom_id res chain seq x y z
N MET A 1 33.48 -48.43 -26.29
CA MET A 1 33.24 -47.12 -25.60
C MET A 1 32.10 -46.28 -26.18
N CYS A 2 31.16 -46.83 -26.97
CA CYS A 2 30.10 -46.03 -27.62
C CYS A 2 28.67 -46.28 -27.09
N ALA A 3 28.46 -47.24 -26.18
CA ALA A 3 27.14 -47.58 -25.69
C ALA A 3 26.72 -46.79 -24.42
N SER A 4 27.67 -46.35 -23.59
CA SER A 4 27.40 -45.64 -22.33
C SER A 4 27.03 -44.17 -22.51
N LEU A 5 27.44 -43.50 -23.58
CA LEU A 5 27.06 -42.11 -23.84
C LEU A 5 25.59 -41.92 -24.30
N ARG A 6 25.01 -42.93 -24.97
CA ARG A 6 23.61 -42.85 -25.45
C ARG A 6 22.58 -43.01 -24.34
N LEU A 7 22.89 -43.74 -23.27
CA LEU A 7 21.99 -43.89 -22.11
C LEU A 7 21.91 -42.65 -21.26
N ILE A 8 23.02 -41.91 -21.10
CA ILE A 8 23.06 -40.67 -20.29
C ILE A 8 22.30 -39.53 -20.98
N ALA A 9 22.40 -39.44 -22.31
CA ALA A 9 21.67 -38.40 -23.05
C ALA A 9 20.14 -38.64 -23.05
N SER A 10 19.67 -39.89 -23.10
CA SER A 10 18.22 -40.18 -23.00
C SER A 10 17.64 -39.90 -21.62
N SER A 11 18.42 -40.15 -20.54
CA SER A 11 17.98 -39.86 -19.16
C SER A 11 17.85 -38.34 -18.87
N LEU A 12 18.77 -37.54 -19.42
CA LEU A 12 18.71 -36.07 -19.30
C LEU A 12 17.53 -35.46 -20.05
N VAL A 13 17.21 -35.97 -21.23
CA VAL A 13 16.06 -35.51 -22.02
C VAL A 13 14.73 -35.87 -21.32
N VAL A 14 14.62 -37.05 -20.72
CA VAL A 14 13.43 -37.46 -19.98
C VAL A 14 13.25 -36.59 -18.70
N LEU A 15 14.34 -36.31 -17.99
CA LEU A 15 14.30 -35.41 -16.82
C LEU A 15 13.88 -33.98 -17.20
N PHE A 16 14.36 -33.47 -18.32
CA PHE A 16 13.98 -32.15 -18.82
C PHE A 16 12.50 -32.08 -19.22
N PHE A 17 11.97 -33.12 -19.88
CA PHE A 17 10.53 -33.21 -20.19
C PHE A 17 9.65 -33.34 -18.94
N LEU A 18 10.08 -34.09 -17.93
CA LEU A 18 9.37 -34.23 -16.67
C LEU A 18 9.36 -32.90 -15.91
N PHE A 19 10.47 -32.18 -15.90
CA PHE A 19 10.57 -30.84 -15.29
C PHE A 19 9.66 -29.83 -15.99
N GLN A 20 9.63 -29.80 -17.32
CA GLN A 20 8.72 -28.93 -18.09
C GLN A 20 7.24 -29.33 -17.88
N CYS A 21 6.95 -30.62 -17.75
CA CYS A 21 5.60 -31.10 -17.48
C CYS A 21 5.13 -30.71 -16.07
N GLN A 22 6.05 -30.71 -15.11
CA GLN A 22 5.78 -30.29 -13.72
C GLN A 22 5.57 -28.78 -13.62
N GLN A 23 6.38 -27.99 -14.33
CA GLN A 23 6.20 -26.53 -14.46
C GLN A 23 4.86 -26.18 -15.14
N LYS A 24 4.47 -26.94 -16.15
CA LYS A 24 3.18 -26.74 -16.84
C LYS A 24 1.99 -27.11 -15.94
N LYS A 25 2.09 -28.18 -15.13
CA LYS A 25 1.09 -28.55 -14.12
C LYS A 25 0.99 -27.52 -12.99
N LEU A 26 2.11 -26.95 -12.55
CA LEU A 26 2.12 -25.87 -11.56
C LEU A 26 1.46 -24.59 -12.10
N LYS A 27 1.76 -24.20 -13.34
CA LYS A 27 1.11 -23.04 -14.00
C LYS A 27 -0.38 -23.26 -14.25
N VAL A 28 -0.80 -24.49 -14.59
CA VAL A 28 -2.23 -24.84 -14.75
C VAL A 28 -2.93 -24.81 -13.39
N LYS A 29 -2.32 -25.37 -12.34
CA LYS A 29 -2.87 -25.35 -10.98
C LYS A 29 -2.96 -23.91 -10.41
N GLN A 30 -1.97 -23.07 -10.68
CA GLN A 30 -2.03 -21.63 -10.36
C GLN A 30 -3.15 -20.91 -11.13
N LYS A 31 -3.39 -21.28 -12.38
CA LYS A 31 -4.46 -20.71 -13.20
C LYS A 31 -5.85 -21.16 -12.78
N GLU A 32 -6.00 -22.43 -12.33
CA GLU A 32 -7.27 -22.99 -11.83
C GLU A 32 -7.62 -22.43 -10.44
N VAL A 33 -6.64 -22.24 -9.55
CA VAL A 33 -6.84 -21.59 -8.24
C VAL A 33 -7.25 -20.11 -8.41
N HIS A 34 -6.84 -19.46 -9.50
CA HIS A 34 -7.23 -18.08 -9.80
C HIS A 34 -8.62 -17.93 -10.43
N GLN A 35 -9.26 -19.02 -10.89
CA GLN A 35 -10.56 -18.96 -11.58
C GLN A 35 -11.77 -19.22 -10.68
N GLU A 36 -11.57 -19.70 -9.44
CA GLU A 36 -12.67 -20.02 -8.52
C GLU A 36 -12.93 -18.98 -7.42
N LYS A 37 -12.19 -17.86 -7.38
CA LYS A 37 -12.48 -16.82 -6.40
C LYS A 37 -13.54 -15.84 -6.92
N HIS A 38 -14.64 -15.79 -6.17
CA HIS A 38 -15.80 -14.91 -6.29
C HIS A 38 -15.46 -13.49 -6.78
N ASP A 39 -16.40 -12.86 -7.49
CA ASP A 39 -16.44 -11.42 -7.67
C ASP A 39 -16.21 -10.74 -6.31
N ILE A 40 -15.03 -10.14 -6.15
CA ILE A 40 -14.75 -9.32 -4.97
C ILE A 40 -15.59 -8.07 -5.16
N SER A 41 -16.74 -8.00 -4.49
CA SER A 41 -17.45 -6.74 -4.36
C SER A 41 -16.57 -5.85 -3.50
N LEU A 42 -16.17 -4.67 -4.02
CA LEU A 42 -15.50 -3.67 -3.20
C LEU A 42 -16.35 -3.38 -1.95
N PRO A 43 -15.73 -3.19 -0.79
CA PRO A 43 -16.45 -2.81 0.41
C PRO A 43 -17.26 -1.53 0.13
N GLN A 44 -18.47 -1.44 0.68
CA GLN A 44 -19.32 -0.25 0.56
C GLN A 44 -18.73 0.96 1.31
N SER A 45 -17.75 0.72 2.15
CA SER A 45 -16.91 1.68 2.86
C SER A 45 -15.51 1.13 2.95
N PRO A 46 -14.45 1.95 2.88
CA PRO A 46 -13.08 1.46 3.08
C PRO A 46 -12.82 0.91 4.48
N LEU A 47 -13.82 1.00 5.37
CA LEU A 47 -13.81 0.45 6.73
C LEU A 47 -14.62 -0.85 6.84
N ASP A 48 -15.35 -1.22 5.80
CA ASP A 48 -16.18 -2.42 5.77
C ASP A 48 -15.49 -3.50 4.92
N ASN A 49 -14.71 -4.32 5.57
CA ASN A 49 -14.14 -5.54 5.00
C ASN A 49 -14.90 -6.79 5.51
N GLY A 50 -16.18 -6.63 5.86
CA GLY A 50 -16.93 -7.63 6.59
C GLY A 50 -16.23 -7.92 7.94
N ASP A 51 -16.05 -9.17 8.30
CA ASP A 51 -15.22 -9.57 9.46
C ASP A 51 -13.76 -9.84 9.05
N GLY A 52 -13.34 -9.31 7.87
CA GLY A 52 -12.04 -9.63 7.25
C GLY A 52 -10.87 -8.85 7.82
N PHE A 53 -9.69 -9.41 7.60
CA PHE A 53 -8.42 -8.80 7.89
C PHE A 53 -7.92 -8.01 6.68
N TRP A 54 -7.27 -6.84 6.88
CA TRP A 54 -6.75 -6.02 5.79
C TRP A 54 -5.31 -6.39 5.43
N VAL A 55 -5.11 -6.94 4.23
CA VAL A 55 -3.78 -7.04 3.61
C VAL A 55 -3.51 -5.76 2.83
N ILE A 56 -2.58 -4.95 3.34
CA ILE A 56 -2.30 -3.63 2.78
C ILE A 56 -0.94 -3.68 2.07
N ALA A 57 -0.96 -3.57 0.74
CA ALA A 57 0.23 -3.53 -0.10
C ALA A 57 0.91 -2.16 0.07
N HIS A 58 1.99 -2.10 0.86
CA HIS A 58 2.74 -0.90 1.21
C HIS A 58 3.49 -0.36 0.00
N ARG A 59 3.09 0.81 -0.51
CA ARG A 59 3.57 1.42 -1.76
C ARG A 59 3.39 0.52 -2.98
N GLY A 60 2.32 -0.31 -2.97
CA GLY A 60 2.12 -1.41 -3.89
C GLY A 60 2.85 -2.69 -3.47
N VAL A 61 3.22 -3.55 -4.41
CA VAL A 61 4.01 -4.77 -4.14
C VAL A 61 5.50 -4.40 -4.11
N SER A 62 5.89 -3.51 -3.20
CA SER A 62 7.21 -2.85 -3.17
C SER A 62 8.39 -3.79 -2.89
N GLY A 63 8.13 -4.98 -2.36
CA GLY A 63 9.16 -6.02 -2.21
C GLY A 63 9.60 -6.67 -3.52
N SER A 64 8.87 -6.46 -4.63
CA SER A 64 9.15 -7.07 -5.95
C SER A 64 9.04 -6.09 -7.11
N TYR A 65 8.55 -4.88 -6.90
CA TYR A 65 8.36 -3.81 -7.88
C TYR A 65 8.89 -2.49 -7.30
N PRO A 66 9.28 -1.52 -8.14
CA PRO A 66 9.66 -0.19 -7.64
C PRO A 66 8.49 0.45 -6.90
N GLU A 67 8.74 0.87 -5.65
CA GLU A 67 7.72 1.46 -4.77
C GLU A 67 7.01 2.66 -5.41
N ASN A 68 5.72 2.84 -5.08
CA ASN A 68 4.94 3.99 -5.51
C ASN A 68 4.86 4.20 -7.03
N THR A 69 4.90 3.10 -7.81
CA THR A 69 4.76 3.12 -9.28
C THR A 69 3.47 2.46 -9.74
N LEU A 70 3.06 2.75 -10.98
CA LEU A 70 1.88 2.11 -11.56
C LEU A 70 2.05 0.60 -11.71
N SER A 71 3.28 0.11 -11.97
CA SER A 71 3.57 -1.33 -12.03
C SER A 71 3.42 -2.01 -10.66
N ALA A 72 3.87 -1.36 -9.56
CA ALA A 72 3.67 -1.88 -8.21
C ALA A 72 2.19 -1.94 -7.82
N PHE A 73 1.38 -0.96 -8.23
CA PHE A 73 -0.06 -0.94 -7.99
C PHE A 73 -0.80 -1.96 -8.86
N GLN A 74 -0.42 -2.12 -10.12
CA GLN A 74 -0.98 -3.15 -10.99
C GLN A 74 -0.70 -4.56 -10.44
N ALA A 75 0.52 -4.80 -9.92
CA ALA A 75 0.86 -6.05 -9.28
C ALA A 75 -0.03 -6.32 -8.04
N ALA A 76 -0.35 -5.31 -7.23
CA ALA A 76 -1.27 -5.46 -6.10
C ALA A 76 -2.69 -5.81 -6.55
N ILE A 77 -3.18 -5.24 -7.65
CA ILE A 77 -4.45 -5.62 -8.28
C ILE A 77 -4.41 -7.08 -8.75
N ASP A 78 -3.33 -7.49 -9.42
CA ASP A 78 -3.20 -8.83 -10.00
C ASP A 78 -3.18 -9.93 -8.94
N ILE A 79 -2.60 -9.68 -7.76
CA ILE A 79 -2.62 -10.59 -6.61
C ILE A 79 -3.86 -10.44 -5.74
N ARG A 80 -4.74 -9.47 -6.05
CA ARG A 80 -5.99 -9.19 -5.32
C ARG A 80 -5.76 -8.82 -3.85
N ALA A 81 -4.80 -7.93 -3.60
CA ALA A 81 -4.70 -7.31 -2.29
C ALA A 81 -6.01 -6.57 -1.95
N GLU A 82 -6.40 -6.50 -0.68
CA GLU A 82 -7.60 -5.77 -0.27
C GLU A 82 -7.41 -4.27 -0.37
N MET A 83 -6.19 -3.80 -0.11
CA MET A 83 -5.86 -2.37 -0.10
C MET A 83 -4.44 -2.14 -0.61
N VAL A 84 -4.24 -1.03 -1.32
CA VAL A 84 -2.91 -0.46 -1.58
C VAL A 84 -2.72 0.77 -0.70
N GLU A 85 -1.56 0.93 -0.15
CA GLU A 85 -1.11 2.19 0.43
C GLU A 85 -0.17 2.88 -0.55
N LEU A 86 -0.24 4.22 -0.61
CA LEU A 86 0.63 5.08 -1.40
C LEU A 86 0.89 6.43 -0.70
N ASP A 87 2.07 6.99 -0.98
CA ASP A 87 2.54 8.25 -0.38
C ASP A 87 2.29 9.43 -1.30
N VAL A 88 1.69 10.50 -0.79
CA VAL A 88 1.38 11.70 -1.58
C VAL A 88 2.15 12.91 -1.11
N SER A 89 2.94 13.46 -2.03
CA SER A 89 3.56 14.78 -1.94
C SER A 89 2.91 15.73 -2.97
N ILE A 90 3.51 16.92 -3.16
CA ILE A 90 2.99 17.93 -4.09
C ILE A 90 4.13 18.50 -4.94
N SER A 91 3.89 18.64 -6.24
CA SER A 91 4.84 19.30 -7.15
C SER A 91 4.87 20.83 -6.95
N LYS A 92 5.88 21.51 -7.53
CA LYS A 92 6.02 22.97 -7.51
C LYS A 92 4.79 23.72 -8.05
N ASP A 93 4.15 23.17 -9.06
CA ASP A 93 2.93 23.71 -9.69
C ASP A 93 1.65 23.19 -9.02
N GLY A 94 1.80 22.54 -7.86
CA GLY A 94 0.70 22.20 -6.97
C GLY A 94 -0.12 20.98 -7.41
N ILE A 95 0.47 20.03 -8.10
CA ILE A 95 -0.17 18.77 -8.49
C ILE A 95 0.19 17.67 -7.46
N PRO A 96 -0.78 16.94 -6.88
CA PRO A 96 -0.51 15.78 -6.04
C PRO A 96 0.21 14.68 -6.83
N VAL A 97 1.40 14.29 -6.36
CA VAL A 97 2.28 13.28 -6.96
C VAL A 97 2.59 12.19 -5.96
N VAL A 98 2.92 10.98 -6.46
CA VAL A 98 3.11 9.81 -5.60
C VAL A 98 4.59 9.53 -5.41
N VAL A 99 5.08 9.75 -4.18
CA VAL A 99 6.47 9.56 -3.80
C VAL A 99 6.60 9.57 -2.28
N HIS A 100 7.45 8.70 -1.73
CA HIS A 100 7.65 8.59 -0.29
C HIS A 100 8.57 9.66 0.27
N ASP A 101 9.74 9.85 -0.35
CA ASP A 101 10.78 10.72 0.18
C ASP A 101 10.49 12.19 -0.17
N ARG A 102 10.97 13.09 0.67
CA ARG A 102 10.97 14.53 0.39
C ARG A 102 11.73 14.90 -0.88
N THR A 103 12.78 14.13 -1.21
CA THR A 103 13.61 14.35 -2.38
C THR A 103 13.45 13.21 -3.40
N VAL A 104 13.80 13.47 -4.65
CA VAL A 104 13.74 12.47 -5.74
C VAL A 104 14.98 11.56 -5.81
N ASP A 105 15.99 11.81 -4.99
CA ASP A 105 17.36 11.28 -5.10
C ASP A 105 17.45 9.74 -5.06
N ARG A 106 16.65 9.08 -4.24
CA ARG A 106 16.75 7.62 -4.02
C ARG A 106 16.08 6.81 -5.12
N THR A 107 14.99 7.32 -5.67
CA THR A 107 14.10 6.55 -6.56
C THR A 107 14.10 7.08 -7.99
N THR A 108 14.96 8.06 -8.31
CA THR A 108 15.09 8.59 -9.67
C THR A 108 16.56 8.79 -10.04
N ASP A 109 16.79 9.20 -11.28
CA ASP A 109 18.09 9.62 -11.82
C ASP A 109 18.38 11.14 -11.63
N PHE A 110 17.57 11.83 -10.81
CA PHE A 110 17.69 13.23 -10.47
C PHE A 110 17.96 13.44 -8.97
N GLU A 111 18.36 14.66 -8.59
CA GLU A 111 18.57 15.08 -7.21
C GLU A 111 17.77 16.36 -6.90
N GLY A 112 17.19 16.46 -5.70
CA GLY A 112 16.52 17.64 -5.21
C GLY A 112 15.16 17.39 -4.58
N ASP A 113 14.58 18.45 -4.01
CA ASP A 113 13.27 18.41 -3.33
C ASP A 113 12.14 18.27 -4.36
N VAL A 114 11.22 17.33 -4.13
CA VAL A 114 10.04 17.09 -4.98
C VAL A 114 9.29 18.38 -5.29
N GLN A 115 9.10 19.23 -4.28
CA GLN A 115 8.36 20.49 -4.40
C GLN A 115 9.11 21.58 -5.20
N SER A 116 10.36 21.34 -5.58
CA SER A 116 11.12 22.26 -6.45
C SER A 116 10.89 22.01 -7.94
N PHE A 117 10.32 20.86 -8.30
CA PHE A 117 10.06 20.43 -9.67
C PHE A 117 8.61 20.62 -10.08
N SER A 118 8.35 21.09 -11.30
CA SER A 118 7.02 21.04 -11.92
C SER A 118 6.65 19.60 -12.25
N LEU A 119 5.35 19.32 -12.45
CA LEU A 119 4.93 18.01 -12.94
C LEU A 119 5.59 17.64 -14.28
N GLU A 120 5.76 18.63 -15.17
CA GLU A 120 6.46 18.41 -16.45
C GLU A 120 7.90 17.93 -16.24
N ASP A 121 8.62 18.45 -15.23
CA ASP A 121 9.99 18.04 -14.92
C ASP A 121 10.00 16.67 -14.24
N LEU A 122 9.11 16.41 -13.28
CA LEU A 122 8.97 15.10 -12.63
C LEU A 122 8.70 13.98 -13.65
N LYS A 123 7.88 14.24 -14.66
CA LYS A 123 7.58 13.26 -15.72
C LYS A 123 8.74 12.95 -16.67
N LYS A 124 9.84 13.69 -16.60
CA LYS A 124 11.08 13.39 -17.34
C LYS A 124 12.00 12.44 -16.56
N MET A 125 11.74 12.23 -15.27
CA MET A 125 12.52 11.37 -14.39
C MET A 125 12.13 9.91 -14.58
N GLU A 126 13.13 9.06 -14.54
CA GLU A 126 12.99 7.62 -14.57
C GLU A 126 12.84 7.10 -13.13
N VAL A 127 11.75 6.35 -12.82
CA VAL A 127 11.45 5.94 -11.44
C VAL A 127 11.45 4.42 -11.21
N GLY A 128 11.90 3.63 -12.17
CA GLY A 128 11.90 2.15 -12.08
C GLY A 128 13.28 1.50 -12.08
N ALA A 129 14.23 2.01 -12.86
CA ALA A 129 15.53 1.39 -13.07
C ALA A 129 16.43 1.34 -11.83
N TRP A 130 16.20 2.19 -10.83
CA TRP A 130 16.88 2.13 -9.54
C TRP A 130 16.59 0.80 -8.81
N PHE A 131 15.40 0.23 -9.01
CA PHE A 131 15.00 -1.05 -8.44
C PHE A 131 15.53 -2.21 -9.30
N SER A 132 15.24 -2.20 -10.61
CA SER A 132 15.75 -3.16 -11.58
C SER A 132 15.63 -2.61 -13.01
N GLU A 133 16.60 -2.92 -13.87
CA GLU A 133 16.59 -2.54 -15.29
C GLU A 133 15.33 -3.00 -16.05
N GLU A 134 14.63 -4.02 -15.60
CA GLU A 134 13.37 -4.48 -16.20
C GLU A 134 12.23 -3.47 -16.05
N PHE A 135 12.31 -2.55 -15.07
CA PHE A 135 11.34 -1.48 -14.84
C PHE A 135 11.76 -0.14 -15.45
N ARG A 136 12.80 -0.14 -16.29
CA ARG A 136 13.20 1.07 -16.99
C ARG A 136 12.07 1.59 -17.87
N GLY A 137 11.77 2.89 -17.72
CA GLY A 137 10.70 3.57 -18.43
C GLY A 137 9.43 3.78 -17.58
N GLU A 138 9.46 3.41 -16.29
CA GLU A 138 8.40 3.80 -15.35
C GLU A 138 8.38 5.34 -15.22
N GLU A 139 7.18 5.91 -15.35
CA GLU A 139 6.95 7.35 -15.23
C GLU A 139 6.62 7.73 -13.79
N PHE A 140 7.00 8.93 -13.38
CA PHE A 140 6.64 9.51 -12.08
C PHE A 140 5.11 9.63 -11.97
N PRO A 141 4.45 8.94 -11.02
CA PRO A 141 2.99 8.89 -10.98
C PRO A 141 2.38 10.15 -10.36
N THR A 142 1.22 10.57 -10.87
CA THR A 142 0.33 11.48 -10.14
C THR A 142 -0.65 10.68 -9.30
N LEU A 143 -1.18 11.28 -8.23
CA LEU A 143 -2.27 10.69 -7.46
C LEU A 143 -3.45 10.31 -8.36
N LYS A 144 -3.80 11.20 -9.30
CA LYS A 144 -4.92 10.96 -10.23
C LYS A 144 -4.69 9.70 -11.07
N ASN A 145 -3.53 9.54 -11.71
CA ASN A 145 -3.25 8.35 -12.53
C ASN A 145 -3.25 7.06 -11.69
N SER A 146 -2.72 7.13 -10.48
CA SER A 146 -2.71 5.98 -9.54
C SER A 146 -4.13 5.57 -9.15
N LEU A 147 -4.98 6.53 -8.79
CA LEU A 147 -6.37 6.25 -8.43
C LEU A 147 -7.21 5.77 -9.63
N GLU A 148 -7.03 6.34 -10.83
CA GLU A 148 -7.69 5.86 -12.05
C GLU A 148 -7.35 4.38 -12.35
N LEU A 149 -6.10 3.96 -12.13
CA LEU A 149 -5.68 2.56 -12.27
C LEU A 149 -6.39 1.63 -11.27
N MET A 150 -6.54 2.07 -10.02
CA MET A 150 -7.03 1.25 -8.90
C MET A 150 -8.56 1.33 -8.72
N LYS A 151 -9.22 2.31 -9.34
CA LYS A 151 -10.67 2.50 -9.24
C LYS A 151 -11.44 1.22 -9.54
N ASP A 152 -12.43 0.91 -8.70
CA ASP A 152 -13.30 -0.27 -8.76
C ASP A 152 -12.57 -1.63 -8.67
N LYS A 153 -11.31 -1.64 -8.19
CA LYS A 153 -10.49 -2.86 -8.10
C LYS A 153 -10.02 -3.18 -6.69
N LEU A 154 -9.68 -2.16 -5.89
CA LEU A 154 -9.23 -2.31 -4.49
C LEU A 154 -9.38 -1.00 -3.71
N ALA A 155 -9.32 -1.09 -2.39
CA ALA A 155 -9.29 0.10 -1.53
C ALA A 155 -7.90 0.77 -1.56
N VAL A 156 -7.85 2.06 -1.25
CA VAL A 156 -6.60 2.83 -1.25
C VAL A 156 -6.43 3.59 0.07
N ASN A 157 -5.28 3.42 0.71
CA ASN A 157 -4.83 4.27 1.81
C ASN A 157 -3.88 5.34 1.24
N ILE A 158 -4.28 6.59 1.30
CA ILE A 158 -3.50 7.74 0.83
C ILE A 158 -2.78 8.36 2.03
N GLU A 159 -1.46 8.12 2.16
CA GLU A 159 -0.65 8.85 3.13
C GLU A 159 -0.29 10.23 2.59
N ILE A 160 -0.75 11.29 3.24
CA ILE A 160 -0.28 12.66 2.95
C ILE A 160 1.02 12.90 3.71
N LYS A 161 2.09 13.17 2.98
CA LYS A 161 3.44 13.40 3.57
C LYS A 161 3.50 14.73 4.31
N THR A 162 4.14 14.73 5.48
CA THR A 162 4.23 15.89 6.38
C THR A 162 4.79 17.14 5.70
N GLU A 163 5.82 16.98 4.87
CA GLU A 163 6.46 18.11 4.15
C GLU A 163 5.58 18.73 3.06
N ALA A 164 4.53 18.03 2.64
CA ALA A 164 3.56 18.55 1.66
C ALA A 164 2.43 19.35 2.30
N VAL A 165 2.24 19.22 3.63
CA VAL A 165 1.12 19.86 4.35
C VAL A 165 1.40 21.34 4.57
N SER A 166 0.48 22.19 4.13
CA SER A 166 0.44 23.62 4.49
C SER A 166 -0.59 23.88 5.61
N ASP A 167 -0.53 25.04 6.24
CA ASP A 167 -1.54 25.46 7.23
C ASP A 167 -2.88 25.86 6.58
N GLU A 168 -2.88 26.04 5.25
CA GLU A 168 -4.06 26.42 4.49
C GLU A 168 -4.94 25.18 4.22
N THR A 169 -6.18 25.21 4.69
CA THR A 169 -7.14 24.12 4.49
C THR A 169 -7.60 24.02 3.02
N GLN A 170 -7.69 25.14 2.30
CA GLN A 170 -8.10 25.18 0.90
C GLN A 170 -6.89 25.40 -0.03
N GLY A 171 -6.88 24.69 -1.16
CA GLY A 171 -5.82 24.80 -2.17
C GLY A 171 -4.53 24.04 -1.82
N GLY A 172 -4.40 23.51 -0.60
CA GLY A 172 -3.30 22.67 -0.18
C GLY A 172 -3.40 21.23 -0.71
N VAL A 173 -2.41 20.39 -0.36
CA VAL A 173 -2.34 18.98 -0.83
C VAL A 173 -3.55 18.16 -0.38
N VAL A 174 -4.05 18.38 0.84
CA VAL A 174 -5.21 17.66 1.39
C VAL A 174 -6.48 17.95 0.59
N ASP A 175 -6.77 19.24 0.35
CA ASP A 175 -7.92 19.68 -0.45
C ASP A 175 -7.86 19.14 -1.88
N LYS A 176 -6.70 19.25 -2.53
CA LYS A 176 -6.50 18.76 -3.90
C LYS A 176 -6.61 17.24 -4.01
N ALA A 177 -6.06 16.50 -3.03
CA ALA A 177 -6.19 15.06 -2.99
C ALA A 177 -7.64 14.63 -2.76
N LEU A 178 -8.35 15.28 -1.85
CA LEU A 178 -9.78 15.04 -1.61
C LEU A 178 -10.63 15.35 -2.86
N GLN A 179 -10.32 16.44 -3.56
CA GLN A 179 -11.02 16.77 -4.81
C GLN A 179 -10.83 15.67 -5.86
N ILE A 180 -9.60 15.14 -6.05
CA ILE A 180 -9.32 14.04 -6.99
C ILE A 180 -10.13 12.80 -6.61
N VAL A 181 -10.15 12.43 -5.32
CA VAL A 181 -10.93 11.28 -4.81
C VAL A 181 -12.43 11.46 -5.11
N THR A 182 -12.95 12.66 -4.88
CA THR A 182 -14.36 13.00 -5.13
C THR A 182 -14.69 12.99 -6.62
N ASP A 183 -13.87 13.61 -7.46
CA ASP A 183 -14.07 13.66 -8.92
C ASP A 183 -14.04 12.27 -9.57
N LEU A 184 -13.28 11.33 -8.97
CA LEU A 184 -13.22 9.94 -9.39
C LEU A 184 -14.31 9.06 -8.76
N ASP A 185 -15.18 9.61 -7.90
CA ASP A 185 -16.21 8.85 -7.17
C ASP A 185 -15.64 7.69 -6.35
N MET A 186 -14.49 7.94 -5.67
CA MET A 186 -13.77 6.94 -4.88
C MET A 186 -13.87 7.14 -3.36
N SER A 187 -14.71 8.08 -2.87
CA SER A 187 -14.80 8.42 -1.44
C SER A 187 -15.15 7.21 -0.56
N SER A 188 -15.85 6.21 -1.09
CA SER A 188 -16.19 4.98 -0.37
C SER A 188 -15.09 3.90 -0.37
N SER A 189 -13.99 4.11 -1.11
CA SER A 189 -12.89 3.15 -1.23
C SER A 189 -11.53 3.75 -0.87
N VAL A 190 -11.50 4.96 -0.33
CA VAL A 190 -10.27 5.67 0.06
C VAL A 190 -10.26 5.97 1.56
N ILE A 191 -9.10 5.77 2.18
CA ILE A 191 -8.76 6.22 3.54
C ILE A 191 -7.60 7.21 3.41
N PHE A 192 -7.70 8.37 4.06
CA PHE A 192 -6.56 9.26 4.20
C PHE A 192 -5.80 8.98 5.48
N SER A 193 -4.47 8.94 5.40
CA SER A 193 -3.60 8.80 6.56
C SER A 193 -2.49 9.86 6.58
N SER A 194 -1.93 10.14 7.74
CA SER A 194 -0.76 11.02 7.87
C SER A 194 -0.12 10.91 9.25
N PHE A 195 1.17 11.20 9.31
CA PHE A 195 1.91 11.52 10.55
C PHE A 195 1.67 12.96 10.99
N ASP A 196 1.24 13.85 10.09
CA ASP A 196 0.90 15.23 10.40
C ASP A 196 -0.59 15.34 10.78
N TYR A 197 -0.86 15.61 12.05
CA TYR A 197 -2.23 15.63 12.56
C TYR A 197 -3.07 16.77 12.03
N ARG A 198 -2.43 17.81 11.41
CA ARG A 198 -3.16 18.86 10.69
C ARG A 198 -3.98 18.30 9.52
N VAL A 199 -3.54 17.19 8.91
CA VAL A 199 -4.31 16.51 7.84
C VAL A 199 -5.67 16.07 8.36
N MET A 200 -5.73 15.48 9.57
CA MET A 200 -6.98 15.06 10.18
C MET A 200 -7.89 16.26 10.49
N GLU A 201 -7.30 17.36 10.97
CA GLU A 201 -8.03 18.60 11.25
C GLU A 201 -8.58 19.22 9.96
N GLN A 202 -7.79 19.29 8.90
CA GLN A 202 -8.21 19.80 7.58
C GLN A 202 -9.33 18.93 6.97
N LEU A 203 -9.20 17.61 6.99
CA LEU A 203 -10.25 16.69 6.51
C LEU A 203 -11.55 16.82 7.31
N ASN A 204 -11.47 17.05 8.63
CA ASN A 204 -12.67 17.29 9.45
C ASN A 204 -13.41 18.57 9.07
N VAL A 205 -12.74 19.53 8.45
CA VAL A 205 -13.34 20.76 7.91
C VAL A 205 -13.85 20.57 6.49
N LEU A 206 -13.06 19.94 5.62
CA LEU A 206 -13.35 19.77 4.19
C LEU A 206 -14.44 18.71 3.94
N ASP A 207 -14.28 17.52 4.50
CA ASP A 207 -15.26 16.43 4.47
C ASP A 207 -15.17 15.59 5.75
N PRO A 208 -16.02 15.87 6.75
CA PRO A 208 -16.05 15.13 8.01
C PRO A 208 -16.36 13.63 7.85
N LYS A 209 -16.96 13.22 6.73
CA LYS A 209 -17.35 11.82 6.47
C LYS A 209 -16.25 11.02 5.80
N MET A 210 -15.21 11.69 5.28
CA MET A 210 -14.08 11.01 4.67
C MET A 210 -13.38 10.13 5.69
N ALA A 211 -13.12 8.87 5.35
CA ALA A 211 -12.44 7.92 6.23
C ALA A 211 -11.00 8.38 6.50
N LYS A 212 -10.59 8.33 7.76
CA LYS A 212 -9.32 8.86 8.25
C LYS A 212 -8.61 7.89 9.18
N ALA A 213 -7.31 7.73 8.96
CA ALA A 213 -6.41 6.98 9.82
C ALA A 213 -5.28 7.89 10.31
N LEU A 214 -4.98 7.84 11.59
CA LEU A 214 -3.85 8.57 12.16
C LEU A 214 -2.64 7.64 12.22
N LEU A 215 -1.51 8.07 11.67
CA LEU A 215 -0.21 7.43 11.87
C LEU A 215 0.41 8.00 13.16
N TYR A 216 0.69 7.13 14.13
CA TYR A 216 1.15 7.58 15.44
C TYR A 216 2.50 8.29 15.38
N GLU A 217 2.49 9.56 15.80
CA GLU A 217 3.67 10.40 15.95
C GLU A 217 3.78 10.91 17.40
N ALA A 218 4.84 10.46 18.08
CA ALA A 218 5.02 10.71 19.52
C ALA A 218 5.04 12.20 19.87
N SER A 219 5.67 13.02 19.03
CA SER A 219 5.80 14.47 19.25
C SER A 219 4.45 15.22 19.21
N GLN A 220 3.45 14.68 18.52
CA GLN A 220 2.12 15.29 18.37
C GLN A 220 1.06 14.63 19.25
N SER A 221 1.34 13.44 19.77
CA SER A 221 0.37 12.62 20.52
C SER A 221 0.16 13.06 21.97
N ALA A 222 1.03 13.91 22.56
CA ALA A 222 0.94 14.40 23.93
C ALA A 222 0.72 13.26 24.97
N GLU A 223 1.33 12.09 24.74
CA GLU A 223 1.20 10.88 25.58
C GLU A 223 -0.22 10.31 25.71
N LEU A 224 -1.15 10.74 24.86
CA LEU A 224 -2.53 10.25 24.85
C LEU A 224 -2.57 8.77 24.43
N LEU A 225 -3.58 8.07 24.96
CA LEU A 225 -3.90 6.72 24.50
C LEU A 225 -4.47 6.72 23.07
N PRO A 226 -4.40 5.62 22.34
CA PRO A 226 -5.02 5.50 21.03
C PRO A 226 -6.49 5.92 20.99
N SER A 227 -7.30 5.49 21.97
CA SER A 227 -8.72 5.88 22.06
C SER A 227 -8.94 7.39 22.26
N GLU A 228 -8.03 8.04 22.99
CA GLU A 228 -8.09 9.49 23.21
C GLU A 228 -7.70 10.26 21.94
N LEU A 229 -6.72 9.75 21.16
CA LEU A 229 -6.36 10.29 19.86
C LEU A 229 -7.49 10.16 18.85
N VAL A 230 -8.13 8.98 18.79
CA VAL A 230 -9.31 8.72 17.95
C VAL A 230 -10.42 9.74 18.25
N GLN A 231 -10.73 9.96 19.50
CA GLN A 231 -11.74 10.93 19.92
C GLN A 231 -11.34 12.38 19.59
N LYS A 232 -10.09 12.75 19.88
CA LYS A 232 -9.58 14.12 19.70
C LYS A 232 -9.59 14.53 18.24
N TYR A 233 -9.07 13.66 17.34
CA TYR A 233 -8.92 13.96 15.93
C TYR A 233 -10.06 13.42 15.06
N LYS A 234 -11.06 12.75 15.65
CA LYS A 234 -12.23 12.18 14.97
C LYS A 234 -11.81 11.27 13.81
N ILE A 235 -10.88 10.38 14.09
CA ILE A 235 -10.37 9.41 13.14
C ILE A 235 -11.09 8.07 13.29
N ASP A 236 -11.02 7.24 12.27
CA ASP A 236 -11.70 5.96 12.18
C ASP A 236 -10.77 4.80 12.51
N ILE A 237 -9.48 4.94 12.19
CA ILE A 237 -8.46 3.89 12.31
C ILE A 237 -7.23 4.48 13.01
N PHE A 238 -6.60 3.69 13.88
CA PHE A 238 -5.32 4.02 14.50
C PHE A 238 -4.20 3.20 13.86
N ASN A 239 -3.17 3.85 13.30
CA ASN A 239 -2.01 3.17 12.74
C ASN A 239 -0.75 3.42 13.55
N CYS A 240 0.08 2.39 13.77
CA CYS A 240 1.36 2.55 14.44
C CYS A 240 2.41 1.56 13.91
N SER A 241 3.68 1.87 14.15
CA SER A 241 4.72 0.86 13.97
C SER A 241 4.46 -0.33 14.89
N TYR A 242 4.62 -1.55 14.37
CA TYR A 242 4.47 -2.76 15.19
C TYR A 242 5.40 -2.75 16.42
N LYS A 243 6.54 -2.03 16.36
CA LYS A 243 7.48 -1.85 17.48
C LYS A 243 6.93 -0.97 18.60
N GLN A 244 5.97 -0.10 18.30
CA GLN A 244 5.31 0.78 19.27
C GLN A 244 4.09 0.12 19.92
N LEU A 245 3.55 -0.93 19.29
CA LEU A 245 2.32 -1.61 19.72
C LEU A 245 2.55 -2.32 21.05
N SER A 246 2.08 -1.73 22.12
CA SER A 246 2.19 -2.27 23.49
C SER A 246 0.91 -3.01 23.90
N VAL A 247 1.02 -3.91 24.90
CA VAL A 247 -0.15 -4.56 25.50
C VAL A 247 -1.17 -3.53 26.03
N LYS A 248 -0.70 -2.40 26.54
CA LYS A 248 -1.57 -1.29 27.00
C LYS A 248 -2.41 -0.74 25.85
N TRP A 249 -1.79 -0.53 24.68
CA TRP A 249 -2.51 -0.01 23.51
C TRP A 249 -3.45 -1.05 22.89
N ILE A 250 -3.03 -2.31 22.80
CA ILE A 250 -3.91 -3.40 22.35
C ILE A 250 -5.18 -3.46 23.20
N ASN A 251 -5.03 -3.46 24.53
CA ASN A 251 -6.18 -3.49 25.45
C ASN A 251 -7.08 -2.24 25.30
N ASP A 252 -6.51 -1.08 25.10
CA ASP A 252 -7.25 0.17 24.90
C ASP A 252 -8.04 0.15 23.58
N LEU A 253 -7.38 -0.22 22.46
CA LEU A 253 -7.98 -0.33 21.14
C LEU A 253 -9.11 -1.38 21.10
N GLN A 254 -8.87 -2.57 21.63
CA GLN A 254 -9.86 -3.64 21.70
C GLN A 254 -11.06 -3.29 22.59
N LYS A 255 -10.81 -2.68 23.77
CA LYS A 255 -11.88 -2.22 24.68
C LYS A 255 -12.82 -1.23 24.00
N HIS A 256 -12.28 -0.34 23.17
CA HIS A 256 -13.07 0.67 22.48
C HIS A 256 -13.51 0.27 21.07
N LYS A 257 -13.16 -0.97 20.62
CA LYS A 257 -13.46 -1.52 19.29
C LYS A 257 -12.92 -0.63 18.16
N ILE A 258 -11.73 -0.09 18.35
CA ILE A 258 -11.06 0.76 17.37
C ILE A 258 -10.25 -0.15 16.46
N PRO A 259 -10.47 -0.15 15.13
CA PRO A 259 -9.61 -0.84 14.19
C PRO A 259 -8.23 -0.20 14.19
N TYR A 260 -7.19 -1.05 14.09
CA TYR A 260 -5.81 -0.56 14.06
C TYR A 260 -4.96 -1.39 13.12
N PHE A 261 -4.13 -0.70 12.36
CA PHE A 261 -3.21 -1.31 11.42
C PHE A 261 -1.76 -1.10 11.88
N VAL A 262 -0.88 -1.99 11.49
CA VAL A 262 0.54 -1.91 11.85
C VAL A 262 1.45 -1.94 10.61
N TYR A 263 2.53 -1.16 10.67
CA TYR A 263 3.51 -1.02 9.60
C TYR A 263 4.95 -1.16 10.11
N THR A 264 5.88 -1.47 9.25
CA THR A 264 5.80 -2.28 8.03
C THR A 264 6.31 -3.66 8.42
N VAL A 265 5.52 -4.70 8.15
CA VAL A 265 5.80 -6.06 8.62
C VAL A 265 6.06 -6.97 7.42
N ASN A 266 7.29 -7.48 7.33
CA ASN A 266 7.75 -8.28 6.19
C ASN A 266 8.13 -9.73 6.56
N GLU A 267 8.09 -10.08 7.85
CA GLU A 267 8.47 -11.40 8.34
C GLU A 267 7.23 -12.25 8.65
N SER A 268 7.13 -13.41 8.02
CA SER A 268 5.96 -14.30 8.10
C SER A 268 5.55 -14.67 9.52
N GLU A 269 6.53 -14.96 10.40
CA GLU A 269 6.23 -15.32 11.79
C GLU A 269 5.69 -14.13 12.60
N LEU A 270 6.19 -12.91 12.33
CA LEU A 270 5.67 -11.69 12.95
C LEU A 270 4.27 -11.35 12.43
N MET A 271 3.98 -11.58 11.14
CA MET A 271 2.63 -11.43 10.58
C MET A 271 1.62 -12.29 11.34
N LYS A 272 1.91 -13.59 11.53
CA LYS A 272 1.07 -14.53 12.29
C LYS A 272 0.85 -14.06 13.73
N GLU A 273 1.94 -13.70 14.42
CA GLU A 273 1.86 -13.21 15.80
C GLU A 273 0.97 -11.98 15.94
N LEU A 274 1.04 -11.04 15.00
CA LEU A 274 0.25 -9.81 15.03
C LEU A 274 -1.23 -10.07 14.70
N ILE A 275 -1.52 -10.99 13.77
CA ILE A 275 -2.89 -11.44 13.48
C ILE A 275 -3.50 -12.09 14.74
N GLU A 276 -2.77 -12.99 15.40
CA GLU A 276 -3.20 -13.62 16.67
C GLU A 276 -3.44 -12.60 17.80
N LYS A 277 -2.71 -11.49 17.80
CA LYS A 277 -2.92 -10.37 18.73
C LYS A 277 -4.13 -9.51 18.38
N GLY A 278 -4.79 -9.77 17.26
CA GLY A 278 -6.02 -9.09 16.85
C GLY A 278 -5.81 -7.73 16.19
N VAL A 279 -4.67 -7.51 15.48
CA VAL A 279 -4.56 -6.35 14.60
C VAL A 279 -5.59 -6.46 13.47
N SER A 280 -6.12 -5.35 13.01
CA SER A 280 -7.15 -5.32 11.97
C SER A 280 -6.56 -5.33 10.56
N GLY A 281 -5.27 -5.02 10.41
CA GLY A 281 -4.57 -5.05 9.14
C GLY A 281 -3.06 -4.82 9.28
N ILE A 282 -2.34 -5.21 8.25
CA ILE A 282 -0.87 -5.11 8.19
C ILE A 282 -0.46 -4.47 6.86
N PHE A 283 0.40 -3.43 6.94
CA PHE A 283 1.14 -2.92 5.80
C PHE A 283 2.39 -3.77 5.59
N THR A 284 2.56 -4.29 4.37
CA THR A 284 3.70 -5.13 4.02
C THR A 284 4.19 -4.88 2.59
N ASP A 285 5.50 -5.00 2.38
CA ASP A 285 6.11 -4.98 1.06
C ASP A 285 5.89 -6.30 0.29
N PHE A 286 5.46 -7.36 1.01
CA PHE A 286 5.22 -8.70 0.48
C PHE A 286 3.76 -9.15 0.67
N PRO A 287 2.77 -8.44 0.09
CA PRO A 287 1.35 -8.74 0.33
C PRO A 287 0.94 -10.15 -0.10
N GLN A 288 1.57 -10.76 -1.11
CA GLN A 288 1.33 -12.15 -1.50
C GLN A 288 1.65 -13.15 -0.40
N GLU A 289 2.67 -12.88 0.43
CA GLU A 289 3.03 -13.71 1.58
C GLU A 289 1.95 -13.58 2.67
N LEU A 290 1.51 -12.36 2.95
CA LEU A 290 0.47 -12.09 3.94
C LEU A 290 -0.88 -12.69 3.52
N ILE A 291 -1.27 -12.60 2.24
CA ILE A 291 -2.47 -13.26 1.70
C ILE A 291 -2.39 -14.76 1.96
N TYR A 292 -1.25 -15.39 1.64
CA TYR A 292 -1.06 -16.81 1.86
C TYR A 292 -1.22 -17.19 3.34
N ILE A 293 -0.69 -16.38 4.26
CA ILE A 293 -0.81 -16.60 5.71
C ILE A 293 -2.28 -16.50 6.13
N VAL A 294 -2.99 -15.42 5.76
CA VAL A 294 -4.40 -15.20 6.13
C VAL A 294 -5.32 -16.32 5.60
N GLU A 295 -5.07 -16.82 4.40
CA GLU A 295 -5.86 -17.91 3.79
C GLU A 295 -5.63 -19.28 4.45
N ASN A 296 -4.54 -19.46 5.21
CA ASN A 296 -4.15 -20.75 5.80
C ASN A 296 -4.13 -20.76 7.34
N MET A 297 -4.55 -19.69 8.01
CA MET A 297 -4.78 -19.63 9.46
C MET A 297 -6.21 -20.06 9.79
#